data_b4c2cd71ab05c286fb9e3695539cf08f
#
_entry.id   b4c2cd71ab05c286fb9e3695539cf08f
#
_cell.length_a   1.000
_cell.length_b   1.000
_cell.length_c   1.000
_cell.angle_alpha   90.00
_cell.angle_beta   90.00
_cell.angle_gamma   90.00
#
_symmetry.space_group_name_H-M   'P 1'
#
loop_
_entity.id
_entity.type
_entity.pdbx_description
1 polymer ?
#
loop_
_entity_poly.entity_id
_entity_poly.type
_entity_poly.pdbx_seq_one_letter_code
_entity_poly.pdbx_strand_id
1 'polypeptide(L)'
;MGDTSEVERIDGFSGVGEVRAPRRRSRHTEPLKMSVLDLAETFVGLSPLWEMDSEYEKALDATYTVGRKRECRVADVLVYQLIRWVLPSVRAVHRFLDDPRTWQALVAASERLWPDHPERRLSPEAPTRFQYIRTINSLTQRVPDFRERHRGATREAAVKAARHLGCGQGKDSLTHPSKMNIMMGDATWEQARYNGLANRTYTDEITGEIFTGRSDPDAKPFHREGSAPGNYIVSVLTRTEYEHERIILDSQYKPDGVGDGTVFTDMAFNLFESLGNMRGIVYDMALKASDQDRVGATGRHVLCKVPHTKGDRIRSEVVGEHKFTNATKSFTEVVTAIDGCPTIVVADISGEKHVVALIRKQTKLNKNLMYNVFQIPDDPIVPLSKRGATTMMRMFSTEADISAGKPRPRYLRSIPLNDPDFSRLYGLREDTESMHNDYKSRLVNRRAGSVGLARREMDIRGYQMFQMVVALMAWKIRTGGDVSEFLGQWEPPERARRRNDA
;
A
#
# COMPACT_ATOMS: atom_id res chain seq x y z
N MET A 1 -45.95 -12.73 8.86
CA MET A 1 -45.75 -12.19 10.21
C MET A 1 -45.11 -13.31 10.99
N GLY A 2 -43.83 -13.36 11.07
CA GLY A 2 -43.04 -14.37 11.75
C GLY A 2 -42.04 -13.66 12.64
N ASP A 3 -42.17 -13.96 13.86
CA ASP A 3 -41.54 -13.47 15.07
C ASP A 3 -40.01 -13.35 14.93
N THR A 4 -39.50 -12.15 14.98
CA THR A 4 -38.07 -11.89 15.14
C THR A 4 -37.77 -12.07 16.62
N SER A 5 -37.40 -13.33 17.01
CA SER A 5 -36.90 -13.63 18.34
C SER A 5 -35.72 -12.70 18.68
N GLU A 6 -35.93 -11.84 19.67
CA GLU A 6 -34.90 -11.12 20.38
C GLU A 6 -33.78 -12.10 20.78
N VAL A 7 -32.57 -11.86 20.26
CA VAL A 7 -31.38 -12.53 20.78
C VAL A 7 -31.14 -11.91 22.16
N GLU A 8 -31.52 -12.63 23.21
CA GLU A 8 -31.23 -12.25 24.61
C GLU A 8 -29.75 -11.87 24.72
N ARG A 9 -29.50 -10.70 25.31
CA ARG A 9 -28.16 -10.27 25.68
C ARG A 9 -27.53 -11.30 26.60
N ILE A 10 -26.52 -12.01 26.11
CA ILE A 10 -25.73 -12.90 26.96
C ILE A 10 -24.77 -12.01 27.74
N ASP A 11 -25.11 -11.69 28.98
CA ASP A 11 -24.21 -11.01 29.91
C ASP A 11 -23.05 -11.94 30.24
N GLY A 12 -21.83 -11.50 30.04
CA GLY A 12 -20.61 -12.27 30.29
C GLY A 12 -19.72 -12.46 29.06
N PHE A 13 -20.09 -11.96 27.89
CA PHE A 13 -19.25 -11.97 26.71
C PHE A 13 -18.15 -10.89 26.82
N SER A 14 -17.00 -11.23 27.42
CA SER A 14 -15.77 -10.49 27.15
C SER A 14 -15.39 -10.80 25.71
N GLY A 15 -15.63 -9.85 24.79
CA GLY A 15 -15.53 -10.03 23.35
C GLY A 15 -14.36 -10.90 22.92
N VAL A 16 -14.48 -11.58 21.76
CA VAL A 16 -13.37 -12.35 21.19
C VAL A 16 -12.17 -11.42 21.15
N GLY A 17 -11.33 -11.47 22.19
CA GLY A 17 -10.24 -10.53 22.39
C GLY A 17 -9.29 -10.64 21.21
N GLU A 18 -8.94 -9.50 20.62
CA GLU A 18 -7.87 -9.43 19.64
C GLU A 18 -6.62 -10.05 20.28
N VAL A 19 -6.18 -11.21 19.82
CA VAL A 19 -4.93 -11.83 20.28
C VAL A 19 -3.81 -10.94 19.77
N ARG A 20 -3.40 -9.98 20.59
CA ARG A 20 -2.26 -9.11 20.27
C ARG A 20 -1.01 -9.97 20.31
N ALA A 21 -0.41 -10.19 19.15
CA ALA A 21 0.93 -10.76 19.11
C ALA A 21 1.84 -9.89 20.00
N PRO A 22 2.69 -10.51 20.85
CA PRO A 22 3.62 -9.76 21.66
C PRO A 22 4.43 -8.85 20.74
N ARG A 23 4.42 -7.53 21.00
CA ARG A 23 5.24 -6.57 20.29
C ARG A 23 6.70 -6.99 20.50
N ARG A 24 7.24 -7.81 19.61
CA ARG A 24 8.69 -7.93 19.48
C ARG A 24 9.14 -6.54 19.03
N ARG A 25 9.81 -5.82 19.94
CA ARG A 25 10.61 -4.67 19.53
C ARG A 25 11.53 -5.22 18.44
N SER A 26 11.23 -4.90 17.16
CA SER A 26 12.15 -5.19 16.08
C SER A 26 13.45 -4.53 16.50
N ARG A 27 14.56 -5.25 16.43
CA ARG A 27 15.88 -4.61 16.51
C ARG A 27 15.92 -3.70 15.30
N HIS A 28 15.62 -2.42 15.53
CA HIS A 28 15.58 -1.42 14.49
C HIS A 28 16.99 -1.37 13.89
N THR A 29 17.11 -1.85 12.66
CA THR A 29 18.16 -1.34 11.79
C THR A 29 17.87 0.15 11.67
N GLU A 30 18.67 0.99 12.30
CA GLU A 30 18.55 2.44 12.15
C GLU A 30 18.49 2.77 10.66
N PRO A 31 17.66 3.74 10.24
CA PRO A 31 17.57 4.15 8.85
C PRO A 31 18.97 4.45 8.33
N LEU A 32 19.25 4.06 7.10
CA LEU A 32 20.53 4.21 6.43
C LEU A 32 21.06 5.63 6.67
N LYS A 33 22.12 5.76 7.49
CA LYS A 33 22.79 7.03 7.74
C LYS A 33 23.72 7.35 6.56
N MET A 34 23.12 7.68 5.43
CA MET A 34 23.84 8.11 4.23
C MET A 34 23.83 9.63 4.13
N SER A 35 24.86 10.20 3.54
CA SER A 35 24.85 11.62 3.19
C SER A 35 23.87 11.86 2.04
N VAL A 36 23.44 13.11 1.86
CA VAL A 36 22.61 13.51 0.72
C VAL A 36 23.30 13.17 -0.61
N LEU A 37 24.63 13.35 -0.67
CA LEU A 37 25.41 13.03 -1.86
C LEU A 37 25.44 11.53 -2.14
N ASP A 38 25.70 10.68 -1.14
CA ASP A 38 25.69 9.21 -1.34
C ASP A 38 24.33 8.72 -1.87
N LEU A 39 23.23 9.29 -1.34
CA LEU A 39 21.88 8.97 -1.82
C LEU A 39 21.66 9.48 -3.26
N ALA A 40 22.10 10.69 -3.56
CA ALA A 40 21.97 11.28 -4.89
C ALA A 40 22.78 10.48 -5.92
N GLU A 41 23.99 10.05 -5.59
CA GLU A 41 24.79 9.14 -6.44
C GLU A 41 24.07 7.80 -6.66
N THR A 42 23.43 7.25 -5.64
CA THR A 42 22.66 6.01 -5.78
C THR A 42 21.47 6.18 -6.72
N PHE A 43 20.79 7.35 -6.70
CA PHE A 43 19.66 7.63 -7.62
C PHE A 43 20.08 7.60 -9.08
N VAL A 44 21.30 8.01 -9.39
CA VAL A 44 21.85 7.92 -10.75
C VAL A 44 22.03 6.48 -11.21
N GLY A 45 22.21 5.54 -10.26
CA GLY A 45 22.26 4.12 -10.53
C GLY A 45 20.91 3.49 -10.90
N LEU A 46 19.79 4.18 -10.67
CA LEU A 46 18.45 3.61 -10.84
C LEU A 46 18.13 3.32 -12.32
N SER A 47 18.13 2.03 -12.73
CA SER A 47 17.88 1.63 -14.12
C SER A 47 16.55 2.10 -14.71
N PRO A 48 15.39 2.04 -13.97
CA PRO A 48 14.13 2.58 -14.47
C PRO A 48 14.16 4.06 -14.84
N LEU A 49 15.02 4.84 -14.20
CA LEU A 49 15.22 6.26 -14.55
C LEU A 49 15.73 6.39 -16.00
N TRP A 50 16.68 5.57 -16.38
CA TRP A 50 17.29 5.58 -17.73
C TRP A 50 16.36 5.02 -18.80
N GLU A 51 15.55 4.03 -18.44
CA GLU A 51 14.50 3.49 -19.30
C GLU A 51 13.45 4.56 -19.62
N MET A 52 12.99 5.29 -18.60
CA MET A 52 12.09 6.44 -18.74
C MET A 52 12.73 7.57 -19.52
N ASP A 53 14.02 7.89 -19.29
CA ASP A 53 14.75 8.89 -20.06
C ASP A 53 14.70 8.58 -21.55
N SER A 54 15.10 7.36 -21.93
CA SER A 54 15.12 6.93 -23.34
C SER A 54 13.73 7.02 -23.98
N GLU A 55 12.68 6.61 -23.28
CA GLU A 55 11.31 6.66 -23.77
C GLU A 55 10.81 8.09 -23.95
N TYR A 56 11.02 8.93 -22.94
CA TYR A 56 10.48 10.29 -22.94
C TYR A 56 11.27 11.26 -23.83
N GLU A 57 12.59 11.03 -23.98
CA GLU A 57 13.39 11.76 -24.98
C GLU A 57 12.82 11.55 -26.38
N LYS A 58 12.60 10.29 -26.78
CA LYS A 58 12.00 9.96 -28.08
C LYS A 58 10.61 10.58 -28.26
N ALA A 59 9.76 10.51 -27.21
CA ALA A 59 8.43 11.06 -27.26
C ALA A 59 8.44 12.60 -27.38
N LEU A 60 9.33 13.27 -26.67
CA LEU A 60 9.49 14.73 -26.77
C LEU A 60 10.05 15.15 -28.12
N ASP A 61 11.07 14.46 -28.62
CA ASP A 61 11.67 14.76 -29.93
C ASP A 61 10.65 14.62 -31.05
N ALA A 62 9.76 13.64 -30.99
CA ALA A 62 8.67 13.47 -31.93
C ALA A 62 7.67 14.66 -31.94
N THR A 63 7.59 15.41 -30.85
CA THR A 63 6.70 16.58 -30.72
C THR A 63 7.36 17.92 -31.06
N TYR A 64 8.70 17.95 -31.18
CA TYR A 64 9.46 19.16 -31.55
C TYR A 64 9.56 19.31 -33.05
N THR A 65 8.71 20.18 -33.62
CA THR A 65 8.74 20.52 -35.06
C THR A 65 9.61 21.76 -35.35
N VAL A 66 9.69 22.70 -34.43
CA VAL A 66 10.44 23.95 -34.56
C VAL A 66 10.89 24.45 -33.18
N GLY A 67 12.12 24.89 -33.03
CA GLY A 67 12.60 25.58 -31.83
C GLY A 67 14.01 25.17 -31.40
N ARG A 68 14.52 25.85 -30.34
CA ARG A 68 15.82 25.55 -29.74
C ARG A 68 15.76 24.17 -29.09
N LYS A 69 16.77 23.31 -29.34
CA LYS A 69 16.93 22.01 -28.67
C LYS A 69 16.95 22.20 -27.15
N ARG A 70 16.45 21.18 -26.41
CA ARG A 70 16.57 21.16 -24.97
C ARG A 70 18.03 21.12 -24.55
N GLU A 71 18.34 21.83 -23.49
CA GLU A 71 19.71 21.92 -22.95
C GLU A 71 19.97 20.89 -21.85
N CYS A 72 18.94 20.24 -21.32
CA CYS A 72 19.06 19.18 -20.31
C CYS A 72 18.26 17.95 -20.73
N ARG A 73 18.74 16.79 -20.32
CA ARG A 73 18.08 15.50 -20.53
C ARG A 73 16.92 15.30 -19.57
N VAL A 74 16.01 14.40 -19.91
CA VAL A 74 14.96 13.97 -19.00
C VAL A 74 15.57 13.29 -17.77
N ALA A 75 16.63 12.49 -17.91
CA ALA A 75 17.36 11.89 -16.81
C ALA A 75 17.79 12.90 -15.75
N ASP A 76 18.34 14.07 -16.17
CA ASP A 76 18.76 15.12 -15.24
C ASP A 76 17.60 15.61 -14.38
N VAL A 77 16.42 15.73 -14.99
CA VAL A 77 15.18 16.17 -14.33
C VAL A 77 14.63 15.08 -13.38
N LEU A 78 14.72 13.81 -13.77
CA LEU A 78 14.29 12.70 -12.93
C LEU A 78 15.21 12.53 -11.71
N VAL A 79 16.52 12.66 -11.87
CA VAL A 79 17.48 12.68 -10.74
C VAL A 79 17.16 13.86 -9.81
N TYR A 80 16.93 15.04 -10.35
CA TYR A 80 16.49 16.20 -9.59
C TYR A 80 15.23 15.89 -8.76
N GLN A 81 14.25 15.21 -9.38
CA GLN A 81 12.99 14.82 -8.74
C GLN A 81 13.22 13.85 -7.58
N LEU A 82 14.18 12.93 -7.68
CA LEU A 82 14.53 12.00 -6.61
C LEU A 82 15.24 12.71 -5.44
N ILE A 83 16.19 13.59 -5.74
CA ILE A 83 16.92 14.38 -4.72
C ILE A 83 15.95 15.24 -3.91
N ARG A 84 14.85 15.69 -4.51
CA ARG A 84 13.80 16.47 -3.83
C ARG A 84 13.19 15.72 -2.64
N TRP A 85 13.20 14.39 -2.63
CA TRP A 85 12.67 13.60 -1.53
C TRP A 85 13.66 13.44 -0.37
N VAL A 86 14.91 13.82 -0.59
CA VAL A 86 15.97 13.86 0.44
C VAL A 86 16.12 15.26 1.04
N LEU A 87 15.91 16.29 0.23
CA LEU A 87 16.07 17.67 0.64
C LEU A 87 14.72 18.36 0.91
N PRO A 88 14.64 19.29 1.86
CA PRO A 88 13.38 19.83 2.37
C PRO A 88 12.61 20.70 1.37
N SER A 89 13.21 21.12 0.27
CA SER A 89 12.54 21.98 -0.71
C SER A 89 13.24 22.01 -2.07
N VAL A 90 12.50 22.38 -3.12
CA VAL A 90 13.03 22.64 -4.46
C VAL A 90 14.20 23.65 -4.44
N ARG A 91 14.13 24.68 -3.57
CA ARG A 91 15.23 25.64 -3.42
C ARG A 91 16.48 24.99 -2.81
N ALA A 92 16.31 24.06 -1.87
CA ALA A 92 17.43 23.33 -1.28
C ALA A 92 18.08 22.40 -2.32
N VAL A 93 17.29 21.76 -3.18
CA VAL A 93 17.83 20.95 -4.29
C VAL A 93 18.64 21.82 -5.24
N HIS A 94 18.14 22.99 -5.64
CA HIS A 94 18.92 23.89 -6.49
C HIS A 94 20.25 24.26 -5.86
N ARG A 95 20.25 24.73 -4.61
CA ARG A 95 21.50 25.08 -3.93
C ARG A 95 22.49 23.92 -3.85
N PHE A 96 21.98 22.70 -3.69
CA PHE A 96 22.78 21.49 -3.65
C PHE A 96 23.40 21.17 -5.02
N LEU A 97 22.65 21.37 -6.11
CA LEU A 97 23.09 21.10 -7.48
C LEU A 97 23.86 22.28 -8.11
N ASP A 98 23.68 23.51 -7.61
CA ASP A 98 24.43 24.70 -8.03
C ASP A 98 25.93 24.63 -7.63
N ASP A 99 26.29 23.76 -6.66
CA ASP A 99 27.70 23.46 -6.42
C ASP A 99 28.24 22.57 -7.58
N PRO A 100 29.17 23.08 -8.39
CA PRO A 100 29.71 22.30 -9.52
C PRO A 100 30.31 20.96 -9.11
N ARG A 101 30.89 20.86 -7.90
CA ARG A 101 31.47 19.61 -7.38
C ARG A 101 30.41 18.55 -7.15
N THR A 102 29.22 18.96 -6.69
CA THR A 102 28.11 18.05 -6.49
C THR A 102 27.64 17.45 -7.79
N TRP A 103 27.39 18.29 -8.80
CA TRP A 103 26.91 17.78 -10.10
C TRP A 103 27.99 16.94 -10.81
N GLN A 104 29.26 17.36 -10.77
CA GLN A 104 30.37 16.56 -11.32
C GLN A 104 30.48 15.17 -10.64
N ALA A 105 30.24 15.10 -9.32
CA ALA A 105 30.20 13.82 -8.61
C ALA A 105 29.06 12.92 -9.12
N LEU A 106 27.88 13.49 -9.41
CA LEU A 106 26.76 12.74 -9.98
C LEU A 106 27.03 12.30 -11.42
N VAL A 107 27.66 13.13 -12.25
CA VAL A 107 28.11 12.74 -13.58
C VAL A 107 29.11 11.58 -13.51
N ALA A 108 30.14 11.70 -12.66
CA ALA A 108 31.10 10.62 -12.43
C ALA A 108 30.47 9.35 -11.87
N ALA A 109 29.43 9.49 -11.00
CA ALA A 109 28.66 8.35 -10.52
C ALA A 109 27.92 7.65 -11.67
N SER A 110 27.37 8.38 -12.64
CA SER A 110 26.69 7.79 -13.81
C SER A 110 27.66 6.93 -14.63
N GLU A 111 28.93 7.33 -14.73
CA GLU A 111 29.96 6.57 -15.43
C GLU A 111 30.39 5.33 -14.64
N ARG A 112 30.62 5.49 -13.35
CA ARG A 112 31.05 4.42 -12.46
C ARG A 112 30.00 3.33 -12.31
N LEU A 113 28.73 3.71 -12.18
CA LEU A 113 27.64 2.76 -11.95
C LEU A 113 27.22 2.01 -13.19
N TRP A 114 27.40 2.62 -14.37
CA TRP A 114 27.02 2.05 -15.66
C TRP A 114 28.19 2.13 -16.69
N PRO A 115 29.36 1.49 -16.44
CA PRO A 115 30.55 1.65 -17.27
C PRO A 115 30.32 1.26 -18.73
N ASP A 116 29.53 0.22 -18.96
CA ASP A 116 29.25 -0.32 -20.29
C ASP A 116 28.05 0.33 -21.00
N HIS A 117 27.48 1.41 -20.41
CA HIS A 117 26.28 2.07 -20.88
C HIS A 117 26.50 3.57 -21.11
N PRO A 118 27.18 3.99 -22.20
CA PRO A 118 27.45 5.40 -22.48
C PRO A 118 26.18 6.24 -22.65
N GLU A 119 25.06 5.65 -23.00
CA GLU A 119 23.76 6.30 -23.07
C GLU A 119 23.19 6.69 -21.68
N ARG A 120 23.69 6.06 -20.60
CA ARG A 120 23.29 6.34 -19.22
C ARG A 120 24.22 7.36 -18.57
N ARG A 121 24.32 8.54 -19.16
CA ARG A 121 25.16 9.64 -18.67
C ARG A 121 24.30 10.88 -18.43
N LEU A 122 24.54 11.54 -17.31
CA LEU A 122 23.96 12.84 -17.04
C LEU A 122 24.56 13.90 -17.95
N SER A 123 23.86 14.99 -18.17
CA SER A 123 24.40 16.17 -18.87
C SER A 123 25.61 16.73 -18.12
N PRO A 124 26.61 17.32 -18.80
CA PRO A 124 27.80 17.88 -18.13
C PRO A 124 27.47 18.97 -17.11
N GLU A 125 26.37 19.70 -17.33
CA GLU A 125 25.91 20.79 -16.49
C GLU A 125 24.60 20.44 -15.80
N ALA A 126 24.46 20.89 -14.55
CA ALA A 126 23.22 20.72 -13.78
C ALA A 126 22.06 21.48 -14.41
N PRO A 127 20.84 20.93 -14.40
CA PRO A 127 19.67 21.65 -14.90
C PRO A 127 19.37 22.85 -13.99
N THR A 128 19.24 24.01 -14.59
CA THR A 128 18.75 25.19 -13.89
C THR A 128 17.29 24.98 -13.47
N ARG A 129 16.84 25.75 -12.47
CA ARG A 129 15.43 25.71 -12.05
C ARG A 129 14.45 25.94 -13.21
N PHE A 130 14.83 26.81 -14.15
CA PHE A 130 13.98 27.11 -15.30
C PHE A 130 13.91 25.91 -16.26
N GLN A 131 15.05 25.30 -16.55
CA GLN A 131 15.12 24.09 -17.38
C GLN A 131 14.33 22.95 -16.76
N TYR A 132 14.48 22.70 -15.46
CA TYR A 132 13.70 21.72 -14.71
C TYR A 132 12.20 21.95 -14.90
N ILE A 133 11.69 23.16 -14.59
CA ILE A 133 10.25 23.47 -14.71
C ILE A 133 9.77 23.32 -16.15
N ARG A 134 10.56 23.80 -17.13
CA ARG A 134 10.22 23.73 -18.55
C ARG A 134 10.13 22.28 -19.03
N THR A 135 11.08 21.43 -18.64
CA THR A 135 11.06 20.02 -19.04
C THR A 135 9.89 19.28 -18.42
N ILE A 136 9.60 19.49 -17.13
CA ILE A 136 8.39 18.93 -16.48
C ILE A 136 7.12 19.34 -17.21
N ASN A 137 7.00 20.62 -17.58
CA ASN A 137 5.83 21.11 -18.34
C ASN A 137 5.74 20.44 -19.71
N SER A 138 6.88 20.31 -20.39
CA SER A 138 6.90 19.64 -21.69
C SER A 138 6.49 18.18 -21.59
N LEU A 139 6.98 17.44 -20.59
CA LEU A 139 6.56 16.07 -20.32
C LEU A 139 5.05 15.96 -20.08
N THR A 140 4.53 16.76 -19.16
CA THR A 140 3.12 16.68 -18.76
C THR A 140 2.12 17.20 -19.79
N GLN A 141 2.55 18.05 -20.73
CA GLN A 141 1.66 18.70 -21.70
C GLN A 141 1.82 18.17 -23.13
N ARG A 142 2.99 17.66 -23.49
CA ARG A 142 3.31 17.28 -24.87
C ARG A 142 3.46 15.79 -25.10
N VAL A 143 3.85 15.02 -24.07
CA VAL A 143 3.93 13.56 -24.20
C VAL A 143 2.51 12.99 -24.11
N PRO A 144 2.00 12.32 -25.15
CA PRO A 144 0.68 11.71 -25.10
C PRO A 144 0.58 10.72 -23.95
N ASP A 145 -0.55 10.74 -23.24
CA ASP A 145 -0.85 9.83 -22.11
C ASP A 145 0.27 9.73 -21.07
N PHE A 146 1.04 10.82 -20.92
CA PHE A 146 2.21 10.87 -20.03
C PHE A 146 1.89 10.33 -18.63
N ARG A 147 0.74 10.70 -18.07
CA ARG A 147 0.36 10.30 -16.71
C ARG A 147 0.27 8.77 -16.57
N GLU A 148 -0.43 8.12 -17.50
CA GLU A 148 -0.61 6.66 -17.50
C GLU A 148 0.69 5.94 -17.85
N ARG A 149 1.45 6.43 -18.81
CA ARG A 149 2.77 5.88 -19.18
C ARG A 149 3.75 5.95 -18.01
N HIS A 150 3.85 7.12 -17.36
CA HIS A 150 4.73 7.30 -16.21
C HIS A 150 4.30 6.45 -15.00
N ARG A 151 3.01 6.31 -14.78
CA ARG A 151 2.46 5.39 -13.79
C ARG A 151 2.80 3.94 -14.13
N GLY A 152 2.59 3.53 -15.38
CA GLY A 152 2.87 2.18 -15.87
C GLY A 152 4.33 1.80 -15.67
N ALA A 153 5.26 2.64 -16.15
CA ALA A 153 6.70 2.43 -16.01
C ALA A 153 7.16 2.35 -14.55
N THR A 154 6.65 3.25 -13.69
CA THR A 154 6.99 3.23 -12.26
C THR A 154 6.45 1.98 -11.57
N ARG A 155 5.23 1.54 -11.90
CA ARG A 155 4.61 0.33 -11.37
C ARG A 155 5.38 -0.92 -11.81
N GLU A 156 5.76 -1.02 -13.07
CA GLU A 156 6.53 -2.13 -13.61
C GLU A 156 7.88 -2.26 -12.91
N ALA A 157 8.60 -1.16 -12.75
CA ALA A 157 9.85 -1.11 -12.00
C ALA A 157 9.66 -1.56 -10.54
N ALA A 158 8.61 -1.09 -9.87
CA ALA A 158 8.31 -1.46 -8.49
C ALA A 158 7.95 -2.95 -8.35
N VAL A 159 7.19 -3.51 -9.29
CA VAL A 159 6.87 -4.95 -9.34
C VAL A 159 8.13 -5.78 -9.54
N LYS A 160 9.02 -5.36 -10.46
CA LYS A 160 10.30 -6.04 -10.73
C LYS A 160 11.18 -6.03 -9.47
N ALA A 161 11.29 -4.88 -8.81
CA ALA A 161 12.03 -4.76 -7.55
C ALA A 161 11.39 -5.62 -6.43
N ALA A 162 10.08 -5.60 -6.28
CA ALA A 162 9.38 -6.42 -5.27
C ALA A 162 9.65 -7.92 -5.48
N ARG A 163 9.59 -8.39 -6.71
CA ARG A 163 9.96 -9.78 -7.06
C ARG A 163 11.40 -10.08 -6.71
N HIS A 164 12.32 -9.18 -7.04
CA HIS A 164 13.73 -9.34 -6.72
C HIS A 164 13.97 -9.49 -5.21
N LEU A 165 13.25 -8.75 -4.39
CA LEU A 165 13.28 -8.87 -2.94
C LEU A 165 12.54 -10.13 -2.43
N GLY A 166 11.91 -10.90 -3.30
CA GLY A 166 11.18 -12.14 -2.97
C GLY A 166 9.68 -11.95 -2.70
N CYS A 167 9.14 -10.73 -2.80
CA CYS A 167 7.72 -10.47 -2.60
C CYS A 167 6.88 -11.05 -3.76
N GLY A 168 5.75 -11.66 -3.44
CA GLY A 168 4.87 -12.29 -4.42
C GLY A 168 5.49 -13.50 -5.12
N GLN A 169 6.54 -14.11 -4.56
CA GLN A 169 7.24 -15.26 -5.10
C GLN A 169 7.22 -16.46 -4.14
N GLY A 170 7.57 -17.62 -4.68
CA GLY A 170 7.74 -18.83 -3.89
C GLY A 170 6.45 -19.58 -3.60
N LYS A 171 6.61 -20.79 -3.04
CA LYS A 171 5.51 -21.62 -2.55
C LYS A 171 5.16 -21.15 -1.14
N ASP A 172 4.03 -20.50 -0.99
CA ASP A 172 3.53 -20.00 0.30
C ASP A 172 2.27 -20.74 0.70
N SER A 173 2.10 -20.92 2.00
CA SER A 173 0.90 -21.52 2.58
C SER A 173 -0.29 -20.56 2.48
N LEU A 174 -1.40 -21.02 1.93
CA LEU A 174 -2.64 -20.27 2.01
C LEU A 174 -3.21 -20.26 3.44
N THR A 175 -2.90 -21.28 4.23
CA THR A 175 -3.33 -21.35 5.65
C THR A 175 -2.56 -20.33 6.49
N HIS A 176 -1.25 -20.24 6.33
CA HIS A 176 -0.37 -19.34 7.06
C HIS A 176 0.44 -18.48 6.08
N PRO A 177 -0.17 -17.45 5.45
CA PRO A 177 0.51 -16.67 4.44
C PRO A 177 1.69 -15.88 5.02
N SER A 178 2.80 -15.80 4.28
CA SER A 178 3.91 -14.91 4.59
C SER A 178 3.51 -13.44 4.41
N LYS A 179 4.13 -12.55 5.19
CA LYS A 179 3.99 -11.09 5.02
C LYS A 179 4.42 -10.63 3.63
N MET A 180 5.42 -11.30 3.05
CA MET A 180 5.94 -11.00 1.71
C MET A 180 4.94 -11.25 0.58
N ASN A 181 3.88 -12.01 0.86
CA ASN A 181 2.83 -12.36 -0.09
C ASN A 181 1.49 -11.66 0.24
N ILE A 182 1.54 -10.58 0.98
CA ILE A 182 0.39 -9.72 1.30
C ILE A 182 0.63 -8.32 0.74
N MET A 183 -0.35 -7.80 0.00
CA MET A 183 -0.40 -6.38 -0.36
C MET A 183 -1.17 -5.62 0.70
N MET A 184 -0.68 -4.44 1.04
CA MET A 184 -1.32 -3.55 2.00
C MET A 184 -1.65 -2.22 1.34
N GLY A 185 -2.73 -1.60 1.76
CA GLY A 185 -3.14 -0.31 1.22
C GLY A 185 -3.82 0.59 2.22
N ASP A 186 -3.83 1.85 1.89
CA ASP A 186 -4.56 2.89 2.62
C ASP A 186 -4.75 4.11 1.71
N ALA A 187 -5.66 5.00 2.12
CA ALA A 187 -5.87 6.28 1.48
C ALA A 187 -5.43 7.42 2.40
N THR A 188 -4.80 8.43 1.84
CA THR A 188 -4.39 9.60 2.59
C THR A 188 -4.78 10.89 1.88
N TRP A 189 -5.18 11.90 2.66
CA TRP A 189 -5.44 13.23 2.15
C TRP A 189 -4.14 14.00 1.97
N GLU A 190 -3.87 14.43 0.73
CA GLU A 190 -2.81 15.37 0.42
C GLU A 190 -3.40 16.77 0.27
N GLN A 191 -2.97 17.68 1.12
CA GLN A 191 -3.40 19.07 1.05
C GLN A 191 -2.77 19.75 -0.17
N ALA A 192 -3.57 20.51 -0.91
CA ALA A 192 -3.08 21.32 -2.00
C ALA A 192 -2.07 22.38 -1.50
N ARG A 193 -1.21 22.83 -2.40
CA ARG A 193 -0.21 23.85 -2.11
C ARG A 193 -0.83 25.15 -1.61
N TYR A 194 -2.00 25.52 -2.12
CA TYR A 194 -2.72 26.74 -1.80
C TYR A 194 -4.05 26.43 -1.11
N ASN A 195 -4.51 27.35 -0.26
CA ASN A 195 -5.78 27.23 0.45
C ASN A 195 -6.99 27.57 -0.43
N GLY A 196 -6.79 28.33 -1.51
CA GLY A 196 -7.87 28.73 -2.39
C GLY A 196 -8.42 27.56 -3.21
N LEU A 197 -9.73 27.53 -3.37
CA LEU A 197 -10.39 26.71 -4.38
C LEU A 197 -10.38 27.45 -5.72
N ALA A 198 -10.32 26.71 -6.82
CA ALA A 198 -10.41 27.29 -8.15
C ALA A 198 -11.69 28.12 -8.30
N ASN A 199 -11.59 29.27 -8.95
CA ASN A 199 -12.70 30.20 -9.23
C ASN A 199 -13.38 30.83 -8.01
N ARG A 200 -12.77 30.80 -6.82
CA ARG A 200 -13.25 31.58 -5.69
C ARG A 200 -12.55 32.93 -5.58
N THR A 201 -13.35 33.98 -5.42
CA THR A 201 -12.88 35.29 -5.03
C THR A 201 -12.83 35.38 -3.50
N TYR A 202 -11.86 36.12 -3.01
CA TYR A 202 -11.64 36.40 -1.59
C TYR A 202 -11.66 37.93 -1.43
N THR A 203 -12.23 38.42 -0.36
CA THR A 203 -12.16 39.82 0.02
C THR A 203 -11.08 39.97 1.09
N ASP A 204 -10.15 40.91 0.86
CA ASP A 204 -9.20 41.27 1.92
C ASP A 204 -9.95 42.00 3.03
N GLU A 205 -9.85 41.50 4.24
CA GLU A 205 -10.60 42.01 5.41
C GLU A 205 -10.13 43.41 5.83
N ILE A 206 -8.93 43.81 5.43
CA ILE A 206 -8.32 45.12 5.78
C ILE A 206 -8.59 46.14 4.71
N THR A 207 -8.36 45.78 3.43
CA THR A 207 -8.45 46.72 2.30
C THR A 207 -9.80 46.69 1.61
N GLY A 208 -10.62 45.66 1.81
CA GLY A 208 -11.88 45.44 1.11
C GLY A 208 -11.71 45.06 -0.38
N GLU A 209 -10.48 44.87 -0.86
CA GLU A 209 -10.22 44.48 -2.23
C GLU A 209 -10.62 43.02 -2.50
N ILE A 210 -11.27 42.81 -3.65
CA ILE A 210 -11.65 41.48 -4.12
C ILE A 210 -10.55 40.95 -5.01
N PHE A 211 -9.97 39.79 -4.65
CA PHE A 211 -8.94 39.16 -5.43
C PHE A 211 -9.25 37.66 -5.63
N THR A 212 -8.71 37.09 -6.71
CA THR A 212 -8.73 35.66 -6.92
C THR A 212 -7.48 35.06 -6.27
N GLY A 213 -7.66 34.30 -5.21
CA GLY A 213 -6.57 33.65 -4.50
C GLY A 213 -5.85 32.64 -5.38
N ARG A 214 -4.56 32.41 -5.10
CA ARG A 214 -3.83 31.31 -5.73
C ARG A 214 -4.48 29.98 -5.34
N SER A 215 -4.86 29.20 -6.34
CA SER A 215 -5.55 27.91 -6.18
C SER A 215 -4.85 26.81 -6.96
N ASP A 216 -5.11 25.57 -6.58
CA ASP A 216 -4.82 24.40 -7.39
C ASP A 216 -6.12 24.03 -8.12
N PRO A 217 -6.15 24.03 -9.48
CA PRO A 217 -7.37 23.80 -10.24
C PRO A 217 -7.96 22.41 -10.03
N ASP A 218 -7.14 21.44 -9.65
CA ASP A 218 -7.54 20.05 -9.49
C ASP A 218 -7.82 19.67 -8.02
N ALA A 219 -7.62 20.61 -7.09
CA ALA A 219 -7.86 20.36 -5.67
C ALA A 219 -9.35 20.39 -5.36
N LYS A 220 -9.78 19.44 -4.53
CA LYS A 220 -11.17 19.29 -4.07
C LYS A 220 -11.35 19.85 -2.67
N PRO A 221 -12.54 20.33 -2.32
CA PRO A 221 -12.84 20.69 -0.95
C PRO A 221 -12.77 19.43 -0.07
N PHE A 222 -12.21 19.57 1.13
CA PHE A 222 -12.30 18.50 2.12
C PHE A 222 -13.66 18.54 2.80
N HIS A 223 -14.19 17.38 3.16
CA HIS A 223 -15.53 17.28 3.77
C HIS A 223 -15.61 17.83 5.19
N ARG A 224 -14.49 18.11 5.85
CA ARG A 224 -14.47 18.79 7.16
C ARG A 224 -14.29 20.29 6.95
N GLU A 225 -15.22 21.04 7.51
CA GLU A 225 -15.21 22.50 7.49
C GLU A 225 -13.87 23.06 8.03
N GLY A 226 -13.33 24.10 7.41
CA GLY A 226 -12.05 24.71 7.78
C GLY A 226 -10.80 23.94 7.32
N SER A 227 -10.93 22.80 6.65
CA SER A 227 -9.79 22.05 6.15
C SER A 227 -9.32 22.55 4.77
N ALA A 228 -8.00 22.56 4.55
CA ALA A 228 -7.44 22.95 3.26
C ALA A 228 -7.87 22.00 2.13
N PRO A 229 -8.12 22.51 0.91
CA PRO A 229 -8.44 21.69 -0.25
C PRO A 229 -7.30 20.73 -0.58
N GLY A 230 -7.61 19.65 -1.30
CA GLY A 230 -6.61 18.64 -1.68
C GLY A 230 -7.22 17.48 -2.45
N ASN A 231 -6.57 16.35 -2.40
CA ASN A 231 -7.04 15.10 -3.04
C ASN A 231 -6.64 13.89 -2.21
N TYR A 232 -7.42 12.82 -2.26
CA TYR A 232 -7.02 11.54 -1.71
C TYR A 232 -6.05 10.81 -2.63
N ILE A 233 -4.97 10.30 -2.05
CA ILE A 233 -4.04 9.37 -2.69
C ILE A 233 -4.32 7.99 -2.11
N VAL A 234 -4.52 7.01 -2.98
CA VAL A 234 -4.59 5.59 -2.62
C VAL A 234 -3.29 4.94 -3.03
N SER A 235 -2.67 4.18 -2.14
CA SER A 235 -1.41 3.50 -2.39
C SER A 235 -1.51 2.01 -2.09
N VAL A 236 -0.78 1.19 -2.85
CA VAL A 236 -0.60 -0.25 -2.64
C VAL A 236 0.87 -0.53 -2.40
N LEU A 237 1.16 -1.21 -1.31
CA LEU A 237 2.52 -1.56 -0.90
C LEU A 237 2.66 -3.08 -0.75
N THR A 238 3.91 -3.52 -0.75
CA THR A 238 4.36 -4.80 -0.22
C THR A 238 5.70 -4.63 0.46
N ARG A 239 6.14 -5.62 1.22
CA ARG A 239 7.49 -5.63 1.81
C ARG A 239 8.00 -7.04 2.07
N THR A 240 9.27 -7.17 2.34
CA THR A 240 9.84 -8.37 2.96
C THR A 240 9.44 -8.46 4.45
N GLU A 241 10.03 -9.37 5.19
CA GLU A 241 9.85 -9.42 6.66
C GLU A 241 10.40 -8.17 7.37
N TYR A 242 11.23 -7.36 6.71
CA TYR A 242 11.90 -6.18 7.25
C TYR A 242 11.20 -4.88 6.85
N GLU A 243 10.98 -4.01 7.81
CA GLU A 243 10.19 -2.77 7.63
C GLU A 243 10.79 -1.76 6.64
N HIS A 244 12.12 -1.72 6.52
CA HIS A 244 12.82 -0.82 5.61
C HIS A 244 12.86 -1.32 4.15
N GLU A 245 12.39 -2.54 3.90
CA GLU A 245 12.34 -3.15 2.58
C GLU A 245 10.93 -3.08 1.99
N ARG A 246 10.25 -1.94 2.23
CA ARG A 246 8.93 -1.64 1.69
C ARG A 246 9.03 -1.10 0.27
N ILE A 247 8.16 -1.58 -0.60
CA ILE A 247 8.02 -1.10 -1.97
C ILE A 247 6.59 -0.62 -2.18
N ILE A 248 6.44 0.61 -2.64
CA ILE A 248 5.17 1.13 -3.11
C ILE A 248 4.98 0.59 -4.53
N LEU A 249 4.07 -0.35 -4.69
CA LEU A 249 3.80 -1.00 -5.98
C LEU A 249 3.08 -0.08 -6.94
N ASP A 250 2.09 0.65 -6.44
CA ASP A 250 1.35 1.64 -7.20
C ASP A 250 0.72 2.69 -6.28
N SER A 251 0.42 3.86 -6.82
CA SER A 251 -0.33 4.92 -6.15
C SER A 251 -1.14 5.69 -7.18
N GLN A 252 -2.31 6.19 -6.80
CA GLN A 252 -3.09 7.08 -7.67
C GLN A 252 -3.97 8.03 -6.87
N TYR A 253 -4.34 9.15 -7.47
CA TYR A 253 -5.38 10.00 -6.92
C TYR A 253 -6.74 9.35 -7.11
N LYS A 254 -7.53 9.39 -6.04
CA LYS A 254 -8.88 8.84 -6.02
C LYS A 254 -9.79 9.62 -6.97
N PRO A 255 -10.44 8.97 -7.96
CA PRO A 255 -11.43 9.60 -8.79
C PRO A 255 -12.66 10.05 -7.99
N ASP A 256 -13.39 11.05 -8.52
CA ASP A 256 -14.64 11.50 -7.91
C ASP A 256 -15.70 10.39 -7.94
N GLY A 257 -16.50 10.32 -6.88
CA GLY A 257 -17.60 9.34 -6.78
C GLY A 257 -17.18 7.88 -6.51
N VAL A 258 -15.89 7.56 -6.58
CA VAL A 258 -15.38 6.21 -6.31
C VAL A 258 -14.88 6.11 -4.86
N GLY A 259 -15.19 5.01 -4.19
CA GLY A 259 -14.63 4.72 -2.86
C GLY A 259 -13.14 4.40 -2.93
N ASP A 260 -12.38 4.80 -1.92
CA ASP A 260 -10.94 4.52 -1.82
C ASP A 260 -10.65 3.01 -1.76
N GLY A 261 -11.46 2.24 -1.04
CA GLY A 261 -11.36 0.78 -1.02
C GLY A 261 -11.58 0.13 -2.39
N THR A 262 -12.48 0.67 -3.23
CA THR A 262 -12.69 0.21 -4.60
C THR A 262 -11.47 0.52 -5.47
N VAL A 263 -10.92 1.75 -5.36
CA VAL A 263 -9.69 2.13 -6.07
C VAL A 263 -8.53 1.22 -5.68
N PHE A 264 -8.36 0.96 -4.38
CA PHE A 264 -7.34 0.05 -3.88
C PHE A 264 -7.51 -1.37 -4.45
N THR A 265 -8.74 -1.87 -4.46
CA THR A 265 -9.05 -3.21 -4.97
C THR A 265 -8.73 -3.33 -6.46
N ASP A 266 -9.09 -2.33 -7.27
CA ASP A 266 -8.80 -2.31 -8.71
C ASP A 266 -7.28 -2.28 -8.97
N MET A 267 -6.52 -1.50 -8.19
CA MET A 267 -5.06 -1.49 -8.25
C MET A 267 -4.49 -2.86 -7.87
N ALA A 268 -5.00 -3.49 -6.81
CA ALA A 268 -4.58 -4.82 -6.38
C ALA A 268 -4.84 -5.90 -7.44
N PHE A 269 -5.97 -5.84 -8.16
CA PHE A 269 -6.26 -6.77 -9.26
C PHE A 269 -5.22 -6.68 -10.38
N ASN A 270 -4.87 -5.47 -10.81
CA ASN A 270 -3.81 -5.28 -11.82
C ASN A 270 -2.45 -5.83 -11.36
N LEU A 271 -2.18 -5.77 -10.06
CA LEU A 271 -0.93 -6.28 -9.48
C LEU A 271 -0.95 -7.80 -9.28
N PHE A 272 -2.12 -8.42 -9.09
CA PHE A 272 -2.21 -9.89 -9.02
C PHE A 272 -1.79 -10.58 -10.31
N GLU A 273 -2.00 -9.97 -11.47
CA GLU A 273 -1.50 -10.50 -12.74
C GLU A 273 0.02 -10.54 -12.76
N SER A 274 0.65 -9.52 -12.22
CA SER A 274 2.11 -9.39 -12.18
C SER A 274 2.76 -10.10 -10.98
N LEU A 275 2.07 -10.21 -9.84
CA LEU A 275 2.55 -10.85 -8.59
C LEU A 275 1.62 -12.02 -8.23
N GLY A 276 1.61 -13.07 -9.07
CA GLY A 276 0.64 -14.17 -9.02
C GLY A 276 0.58 -14.94 -7.70
N ASN A 277 1.66 -14.95 -6.92
CA ASN A 277 1.72 -15.63 -5.64
C ASN A 277 1.28 -14.78 -4.44
N MET A 278 0.79 -13.55 -4.65
CA MET A 278 0.15 -12.80 -3.58
C MET A 278 -1.04 -13.56 -3.02
N ARG A 279 -1.09 -13.74 -1.69
CA ARG A 279 -2.09 -14.53 -0.96
C ARG A 279 -3.24 -13.71 -0.41
N GLY A 280 -3.08 -12.40 -0.36
CA GLY A 280 -4.14 -11.55 0.16
C GLY A 280 -3.83 -10.07 0.14
N ILE A 281 -4.81 -9.32 0.64
CA ILE A 281 -4.74 -7.86 0.83
C ILE A 281 -5.08 -7.50 2.26
N VAL A 282 -4.52 -6.37 2.72
CA VAL A 282 -4.85 -5.72 3.99
C VAL A 282 -5.36 -4.32 3.70
N TYR A 283 -6.51 -3.97 4.27
CA TYR A 283 -7.09 -2.63 4.18
C TYR A 283 -7.84 -2.28 5.48
N ASP A 284 -8.27 -1.04 5.62
CA ASP A 284 -9.08 -0.62 6.76
C ASP A 284 -10.55 -1.10 6.68
N MET A 285 -11.37 -0.65 7.62
CA MET A 285 -12.81 -1.02 7.68
C MET A 285 -13.66 -0.40 6.54
N ALA A 286 -13.10 0.54 5.75
CA ALA A 286 -13.81 1.18 4.65
C ALA A 286 -14.00 0.25 3.43
N LEU A 287 -13.31 -0.90 3.40
CA LEU A 287 -13.42 -1.85 2.31
C LEU A 287 -14.83 -2.48 2.29
N LYS A 288 -15.57 -2.22 1.21
CA LYS A 288 -16.94 -2.71 1.03
C LYS A 288 -16.99 -4.24 0.88
N ALA A 289 -18.09 -4.85 1.30
CA ALA A 289 -18.27 -6.30 1.19
C ALA A 289 -18.20 -6.78 -0.28
N SER A 290 -18.67 -5.99 -1.24
CA SER A 290 -18.55 -6.28 -2.69
C SER A 290 -17.08 -6.36 -3.15
N ASP A 291 -16.24 -5.43 -2.69
CA ASP A 291 -14.82 -5.43 -3.03
C ASP A 291 -14.10 -6.61 -2.36
N GLN A 292 -14.47 -6.93 -1.12
CA GLN A 292 -13.95 -8.11 -0.40
C GLN A 292 -14.33 -9.42 -1.13
N ASP A 293 -15.57 -9.52 -1.60
CA ASP A 293 -16.05 -10.70 -2.34
C ASP A 293 -15.33 -10.87 -3.67
N ARG A 294 -15.12 -9.77 -4.40
CA ARG A 294 -14.33 -9.77 -5.65
C ARG A 294 -12.93 -10.36 -5.42
N VAL A 295 -12.23 -9.92 -4.37
CA VAL A 295 -10.90 -10.45 -4.04
C VAL A 295 -10.99 -11.91 -3.59
N GLY A 296 -11.93 -12.24 -2.72
CA GLY A 296 -12.16 -13.60 -2.24
C GLY A 296 -12.46 -14.60 -3.37
N ALA A 297 -13.16 -14.16 -4.43
CA ALA A 297 -13.44 -14.96 -5.62
C ALA A 297 -12.18 -15.36 -6.41
N THR A 298 -11.05 -14.68 -6.18
CA THR A 298 -9.74 -15.06 -6.74
C THR A 298 -8.97 -16.05 -5.86
N GLY A 299 -9.55 -16.51 -4.76
CA GLY A 299 -8.90 -17.41 -3.80
C GLY A 299 -7.87 -16.72 -2.91
N ARG A 300 -8.00 -15.42 -2.69
CA ARG A 300 -7.09 -14.61 -1.88
C ARG A 300 -7.77 -14.11 -0.61
N HIS A 301 -6.98 -13.97 0.45
CA HIS A 301 -7.47 -13.45 1.71
C HIS A 301 -7.73 -11.94 1.66
N VAL A 302 -8.73 -11.51 2.43
CA VAL A 302 -8.99 -10.11 2.72
C VAL A 302 -8.92 -9.91 4.23
N LEU A 303 -7.95 -9.11 4.66
CA LEU A 303 -7.74 -8.78 6.06
C LEU A 303 -8.24 -7.34 6.29
N CYS A 304 -9.43 -7.24 6.87
CA CYS A 304 -10.01 -6.00 7.35
C CYS A 304 -10.90 -6.31 8.55
N LYS A 305 -11.07 -5.34 9.45
CA LYS A 305 -12.02 -5.47 10.56
C LYS A 305 -13.46 -5.38 10.04
N VAL A 306 -14.39 -5.97 10.78
CA VAL A 306 -15.82 -5.82 10.48
C VAL A 306 -16.24 -4.41 10.88
N PRO A 307 -16.88 -3.62 10.00
CA PRO A 307 -17.36 -2.30 10.36
C PRO A 307 -18.52 -2.41 11.35
N HIS A 308 -18.40 -1.68 12.46
CA HIS A 308 -19.49 -1.56 13.44
C HIS A 308 -20.53 -0.55 12.95
N THR A 309 -21.81 -0.86 13.18
CA THR A 309 -22.88 0.12 13.00
C THR A 309 -22.80 1.15 14.14
N LYS A 310 -23.13 2.39 13.87
CA LYS A 310 -23.09 3.46 14.91
C LYS A 310 -23.99 3.06 16.09
N GLY A 311 -23.41 2.76 17.23
CA GLY A 311 -24.12 2.29 18.42
C GLY A 311 -23.92 0.81 18.75
N ASP A 312 -23.61 -0.05 17.78
CA ASP A 312 -23.35 -1.47 18.01
C ASP A 312 -21.86 -1.69 18.24
N ARG A 313 -21.52 -2.26 19.39
CA ARG A 313 -20.12 -2.61 19.69
C ARG A 313 -19.70 -3.96 19.10
N ILE A 314 -20.67 -4.82 18.81
CA ILE A 314 -20.46 -6.21 18.32
C ILE A 314 -21.41 -6.44 17.16
N ARG A 315 -20.91 -6.97 16.06
CA ARG A 315 -21.73 -7.41 14.94
C ARG A 315 -21.89 -8.91 14.95
N SER A 316 -23.13 -9.37 15.00
CA SER A 316 -23.49 -10.79 14.99
C SER A 316 -24.38 -11.09 13.77
N GLU A 317 -24.13 -12.20 13.08
CA GLU A 317 -24.94 -12.68 11.95
C GLU A 317 -24.92 -14.21 11.87
N VAL A 318 -26.08 -14.83 11.65
CA VAL A 318 -26.16 -16.28 11.49
C VAL A 318 -25.55 -16.70 10.15
N VAL A 319 -24.54 -17.57 10.19
CA VAL A 319 -23.89 -18.13 8.99
C VAL A 319 -24.74 -19.26 8.41
N GLY A 320 -25.36 -20.06 9.25
CA GLY A 320 -26.21 -21.20 8.91
C GLY A 320 -25.91 -22.46 9.72
N GLU A 321 -26.61 -23.53 9.39
CA GLU A 321 -26.35 -24.85 9.96
C GLU A 321 -25.13 -25.50 9.30
N HIS A 322 -24.26 -26.06 10.11
CA HIS A 322 -23.04 -26.73 9.65
C HIS A 322 -22.91 -28.12 10.30
N LYS A 323 -22.56 -29.09 9.47
CA LYS A 323 -22.25 -30.44 9.95
C LYS A 323 -20.81 -30.49 10.44
N PHE A 324 -20.64 -30.86 11.69
CA PHE A 324 -19.36 -31.10 12.33
C PHE A 324 -19.10 -32.62 12.41
N THR A 325 -17.85 -33.00 12.24
CA THR A 325 -17.42 -34.39 12.29
C THR A 325 -16.12 -34.51 13.08
N ASN A 326 -16.09 -35.47 13.99
CA ASN A 326 -14.89 -35.96 14.66
C ASN A 326 -14.74 -37.48 14.45
N ALA A 327 -13.78 -38.12 15.13
CA ALA A 327 -13.50 -39.55 14.97
C ALA A 327 -14.69 -40.46 15.36
N THR A 328 -15.62 -39.98 16.18
CA THR A 328 -16.67 -40.80 16.78
C THR A 328 -18.05 -40.55 16.23
N LYS A 329 -18.35 -39.33 15.81
CA LYS A 329 -19.70 -38.93 15.37
C LYS A 329 -19.73 -37.67 14.46
N SER A 330 -20.88 -37.51 13.83
CA SER A 330 -21.27 -36.28 13.15
C SER A 330 -22.49 -35.66 13.83
N PHE A 331 -22.55 -34.34 13.88
CA PHE A 331 -23.68 -33.60 14.44
C PHE A 331 -23.81 -32.25 13.71
N THR A 332 -24.93 -31.57 13.85
CA THR A 332 -25.19 -30.28 13.23
C THR A 332 -25.26 -29.19 14.30
N GLU A 333 -24.67 -28.06 14.04
CA GLU A 333 -24.72 -26.87 14.90
C GLU A 333 -25.01 -25.62 14.04
N VAL A 334 -25.70 -24.67 14.64
CA VAL A 334 -25.86 -23.34 14.05
C VAL A 334 -24.59 -22.55 14.30
N VAL A 335 -23.98 -22.07 13.24
CA VAL A 335 -22.80 -21.20 13.30
C VAL A 335 -23.26 -19.77 13.19
N THR A 336 -22.78 -18.92 14.11
CA THR A 336 -22.96 -17.48 14.10
C THR A 336 -21.61 -16.81 13.95
N ALA A 337 -21.49 -15.84 13.07
CA ALA A 337 -20.29 -15.01 12.97
C ALA A 337 -20.42 -13.84 13.96
N ILE A 338 -19.45 -13.68 14.84
CA ILE A 338 -19.35 -12.54 15.75
C ILE A 338 -18.06 -11.79 15.45
N ASP A 339 -18.15 -10.52 15.03
CA ASP A 339 -17.03 -9.68 14.61
C ASP A 339 -16.09 -10.36 13.59
N GLY A 340 -16.68 -11.15 12.68
CA GLY A 340 -15.92 -11.87 11.66
C GLY A 340 -15.43 -13.24 12.06
N CYS A 341 -15.60 -13.65 13.33
CA CYS A 341 -15.21 -14.94 13.85
C CYS A 341 -16.40 -15.90 13.85
N PRO A 342 -16.32 -17.09 13.23
CA PRO A 342 -17.37 -18.08 13.36
C PRO A 342 -17.39 -18.67 14.77
N THR A 343 -18.57 -18.75 15.34
CA THR A 343 -18.83 -19.23 16.73
C THR A 343 -19.97 -20.22 16.73
N ILE A 344 -20.04 -21.06 17.78
CA ILE A 344 -21.18 -21.91 18.13
C ILE A 344 -21.57 -21.66 19.56
N VAL A 345 -22.82 -21.99 19.90
CA VAL A 345 -23.28 -22.01 21.29
C VAL A 345 -23.23 -23.44 21.81
N VAL A 346 -22.57 -23.67 22.94
CA VAL A 346 -22.53 -24.94 23.63
C VAL A 346 -23.10 -24.79 25.03
N ALA A 347 -23.78 -25.81 25.52
CA ALA A 347 -24.12 -25.93 26.93
C ALA A 347 -23.06 -26.74 27.64
N ASP A 348 -22.59 -26.26 28.78
CA ASP A 348 -21.68 -27.00 29.66
C ASP A 348 -22.42 -28.09 30.45
N ILE A 349 -21.73 -28.75 31.39
CA ILE A 349 -22.29 -29.79 32.22
C ILE A 349 -23.38 -29.33 33.20
N SER A 350 -23.43 -28.01 33.50
CA SER A 350 -24.47 -27.38 34.32
C SER A 350 -25.69 -26.96 33.51
N GLY A 351 -25.62 -26.99 32.18
CA GLY A 351 -26.62 -26.49 31.26
C GLY A 351 -26.45 -25.00 30.91
N GLU A 352 -25.41 -24.34 31.42
CA GLU A 352 -25.12 -22.96 31.09
C GLU A 352 -24.63 -22.84 29.64
N LYS A 353 -25.15 -21.85 28.92
CA LYS A 353 -24.81 -21.62 27.51
C LYS A 353 -23.60 -20.71 27.35
N HIS A 354 -22.60 -21.19 26.60
CA HIS A 354 -21.37 -20.49 26.31
C HIS A 354 -21.20 -20.30 24.81
N VAL A 355 -20.71 -19.11 24.41
CA VAL A 355 -20.32 -18.84 23.01
C VAL A 355 -18.87 -19.24 22.83
N VAL A 356 -18.59 -20.16 21.90
CA VAL A 356 -17.28 -20.70 21.63
C VAL A 356 -16.84 -20.34 20.21
N ALA A 357 -15.73 -19.61 20.09
CA ALA A 357 -15.13 -19.30 18.80
C ALA A 357 -14.45 -20.53 18.18
N LEU A 358 -14.66 -20.74 16.89
CA LEU A 358 -14.04 -21.82 16.15
C LEU A 358 -12.59 -21.44 15.78
N ILE A 359 -11.72 -22.44 15.75
CA ILE A 359 -10.30 -22.31 15.38
C ILE A 359 -10.14 -22.65 13.91
N ARG A 360 -9.57 -21.76 13.11
CA ARG A 360 -9.20 -22.05 11.72
C ARG A 360 -7.99 -22.99 11.70
N LYS A 361 -8.15 -24.15 11.10
CA LYS A 361 -7.10 -25.19 10.99
C LYS A 361 -6.42 -25.19 9.62
N GLN A 362 -7.20 -24.92 8.57
CA GLN A 362 -6.72 -25.00 7.21
C GLN A 362 -7.56 -24.13 6.29
N THR A 363 -6.91 -23.50 5.30
CA THR A 363 -7.56 -22.87 4.14
C THR A 363 -7.31 -23.73 2.92
N LYS A 364 -8.36 -24.00 2.15
CA LYS A 364 -8.35 -24.80 0.91
C LYS A 364 -8.94 -24.02 -0.24
N LEU A 365 -8.45 -24.30 -1.44
CA LEU A 365 -9.10 -23.85 -2.69
C LEU A 365 -9.76 -25.01 -3.39
N ASN A 366 -10.97 -24.80 -3.87
CA ASN A 366 -11.65 -25.67 -4.80
C ASN A 366 -12.08 -24.82 -5.98
N LYS A 367 -11.52 -25.04 -7.18
CA LYS A 367 -11.75 -24.23 -8.37
C LYS A 367 -11.59 -22.72 -8.12
N ASN A 368 -10.48 -22.34 -7.44
CA ASN A 368 -10.17 -20.98 -6.99
C ASN A 368 -11.12 -20.38 -5.92
N LEU A 369 -12.12 -21.11 -5.48
CA LEU A 369 -13.02 -20.69 -4.42
C LEU A 369 -12.47 -21.11 -3.06
N MET A 370 -12.46 -20.18 -2.10
CA MET A 370 -11.85 -20.37 -0.79
C MET A 370 -12.81 -21.03 0.20
N TYR A 371 -12.29 -22.05 0.90
CA TYR A 371 -12.94 -22.72 2.01
C TYR A 371 -12.00 -22.78 3.19
N ASN A 372 -12.52 -22.56 4.39
CA ASN A 372 -11.80 -22.80 5.62
C ASN A 372 -12.32 -24.06 6.33
N VAL A 373 -11.40 -24.83 6.87
CA VAL A 373 -11.69 -25.89 7.84
C VAL A 373 -11.58 -25.30 9.23
N PHE A 374 -12.70 -25.28 9.95
CA PHE A 374 -12.78 -24.82 11.33
C PHE A 374 -12.92 -26.00 12.29
N GLN A 375 -12.36 -25.87 13.46
CA GLN A 375 -12.39 -26.85 14.52
C GLN A 375 -13.00 -26.26 15.80
N ILE A 376 -13.83 -27.02 16.47
CA ILE A 376 -14.27 -26.73 17.84
C ILE A 376 -13.06 -26.88 18.76
N PRO A 377 -12.70 -25.90 19.59
CA PRO A 377 -11.53 -25.97 20.46
C PRO A 377 -11.64 -27.09 21.47
N ASP A 378 -10.50 -27.55 21.95
CA ASP A 378 -10.40 -28.46 23.10
C ASP A 378 -10.39 -27.62 24.39
N ASP A 379 -11.56 -27.10 24.75
CA ASP A 379 -11.78 -26.24 25.89
C ASP A 379 -12.67 -27.00 26.93
N PRO A 380 -12.40 -26.90 28.24
CA PRO A 380 -13.20 -27.52 29.28
C PRO A 380 -14.70 -27.21 29.25
N ILE A 381 -15.09 -26.03 28.81
CA ILE A 381 -16.52 -25.64 28.68
C ILE A 381 -17.23 -26.36 27.52
N VAL A 382 -16.46 -26.90 26.57
CA VAL A 382 -17.03 -27.65 25.44
C VAL A 382 -17.27 -29.08 25.87
N PRO A 383 -18.47 -29.66 25.63
CA PRO A 383 -18.73 -31.09 25.88
C PRO A 383 -17.70 -31.96 25.17
N LEU A 384 -17.14 -32.93 25.88
CA LEU A 384 -16.08 -33.84 25.39
C LEU A 384 -16.43 -34.44 24.02
N SER A 385 -17.70 -34.77 23.82
CA SER A 385 -18.21 -35.34 22.57
C SER A 385 -18.16 -34.41 21.36
N LYS A 386 -17.99 -33.09 21.55
CA LYS A 386 -17.91 -32.08 20.48
C LYS A 386 -16.49 -31.58 20.24
N ARG A 387 -15.59 -31.76 21.21
CA ARG A 387 -14.20 -31.25 21.10
C ARG A 387 -13.51 -31.83 19.89
N GLY A 388 -12.70 -30.98 19.22
CA GLY A 388 -11.92 -31.38 18.08
C GLY A 388 -12.70 -31.64 16.80
N ALA A 389 -14.05 -31.58 16.84
CA ALA A 389 -14.86 -31.74 15.63
C ALA A 389 -14.64 -30.62 14.64
N THR A 390 -14.60 -30.97 13.34
CA THR A 390 -14.30 -30.05 12.27
C THR A 390 -15.48 -29.87 11.32
N THR A 391 -15.55 -28.70 10.72
CA THR A 391 -16.46 -28.39 9.63
C THR A 391 -15.75 -27.59 8.56
N MET A 392 -16.23 -27.66 7.33
CA MET A 392 -15.73 -26.85 6.20
C MET A 392 -16.75 -25.77 5.86
N MET A 393 -16.29 -24.51 5.81
CA MET A 393 -17.12 -23.35 5.46
C MET A 393 -16.57 -22.66 4.22
N ARG A 394 -17.46 -22.26 3.31
CA ARG A 394 -17.11 -21.38 2.21
C ARG A 394 -16.88 -19.95 2.70
N MET A 395 -15.91 -19.26 2.11
CA MET A 395 -15.52 -17.89 2.47
C MET A 395 -15.95 -16.84 1.44
N PHE A 396 -16.70 -17.22 0.41
CA PHE A 396 -17.21 -16.39 -0.67
C PHE A 396 -18.75 -16.38 -0.66
N SER A 397 -19.36 -15.35 -1.25
CA SER A 397 -20.80 -15.24 -1.41
C SER A 397 -21.29 -16.07 -2.60
N THR A 398 -22.51 -16.61 -2.47
CA THR A 398 -23.29 -17.14 -3.61
C THR A 398 -24.27 -16.08 -4.09
N GLU A 399 -24.88 -16.30 -5.25
CA GLU A 399 -25.95 -15.41 -5.76
C GLU A 399 -27.10 -15.30 -4.75
N ALA A 400 -27.42 -16.39 -4.04
CA ALA A 400 -28.44 -16.39 -3.00
C ALA A 400 -28.07 -15.47 -1.82
N ASP A 401 -26.80 -15.47 -1.36
CA ASP A 401 -26.34 -14.58 -0.30
C ASP A 401 -26.44 -13.10 -0.75
N ILE A 402 -26.04 -12.83 -1.99
CA ILE A 402 -26.07 -11.48 -2.56
C ILE A 402 -27.52 -10.99 -2.71
N SER A 403 -28.40 -11.83 -3.27
CA SER A 403 -29.82 -11.52 -3.43
C SER A 403 -30.55 -11.31 -2.11
N ALA A 404 -30.15 -12.02 -1.06
CA ALA A 404 -30.65 -11.82 0.32
C ALA A 404 -30.05 -10.58 1.00
N GLY A 405 -29.14 -9.83 0.37
CA GLY A 405 -28.44 -8.68 0.96
C GLY A 405 -27.45 -9.05 2.07
N LYS A 406 -27.04 -10.32 2.15
CA LYS A 406 -26.17 -10.88 3.19
C LYS A 406 -24.89 -11.47 2.57
N PRO A 407 -24.07 -10.70 1.84
CA PRO A 407 -22.80 -11.21 1.31
C PRO A 407 -21.89 -11.63 2.48
N ARG A 408 -21.28 -12.80 2.37
CA ARG A 408 -20.47 -13.41 3.46
C ARG A 408 -19.35 -12.53 3.98
N PRO A 409 -18.56 -11.81 3.16
CA PRO A 409 -17.53 -10.94 3.68
C PRO A 409 -18.04 -9.77 4.52
N ARG A 410 -19.34 -9.50 4.52
CA ARG A 410 -19.93 -8.48 5.38
C ARG A 410 -19.82 -8.83 6.87
N TYR A 411 -19.80 -10.12 7.22
CA TYR A 411 -19.85 -10.60 8.59
C TYR A 411 -18.86 -11.73 8.93
N LEU A 412 -18.24 -12.38 7.93
CA LEU A 412 -17.29 -13.48 8.13
C LEU A 412 -15.94 -13.12 7.53
N ARG A 413 -14.85 -13.47 8.19
CA ARG A 413 -13.47 -13.21 7.73
C ARG A 413 -12.76 -14.48 7.31
N SER A 414 -12.03 -14.43 6.20
CA SER A 414 -11.23 -15.57 5.72
C SER A 414 -10.07 -15.92 6.66
N ILE A 415 -9.52 -14.93 7.37
CA ILE A 415 -8.68 -15.10 8.54
C ILE A 415 -9.42 -14.37 9.68
N PRO A 416 -10.04 -15.07 10.62
CA PRO A 416 -10.80 -14.48 11.71
C PRO A 416 -9.94 -13.67 12.68
N LEU A 417 -10.56 -12.73 13.40
CA LEU A 417 -9.85 -11.86 14.34
C LEU A 417 -9.19 -12.61 15.50
N ASN A 418 -9.73 -13.77 15.89
CA ASN A 418 -9.18 -14.65 16.91
C ASN A 418 -8.04 -15.55 16.41
N ASP A 419 -7.73 -15.51 15.10
CA ASP A 419 -6.60 -16.24 14.52
C ASP A 419 -5.31 -15.44 14.72
N PRO A 420 -4.21 -16.07 15.21
CA PRO A 420 -2.92 -15.39 15.36
C PRO A 420 -2.39 -14.74 14.08
N ASP A 421 -2.72 -15.31 12.91
CA ASP A 421 -2.33 -14.74 11.62
C ASP A 421 -3.03 -13.42 11.32
N PHE A 422 -4.25 -13.20 11.87
CA PHE A 422 -4.94 -11.94 11.65
C PHE A 422 -4.12 -10.77 12.20
N SER A 423 -3.75 -10.80 13.49
CA SER A 423 -2.99 -9.72 14.10
C SER A 423 -1.61 -9.54 13.46
N ARG A 424 -0.95 -10.65 13.12
CA ARG A 424 0.36 -10.67 12.46
C ARG A 424 0.34 -9.99 11.09
N LEU A 425 -0.68 -10.25 10.29
CA LEU A 425 -0.81 -9.74 8.92
C LEU A 425 -1.52 -8.38 8.88
N TYR A 426 -2.56 -8.19 9.70
CA TYR A 426 -3.27 -6.92 9.76
C TYR A 426 -2.38 -5.78 10.28
N GLY A 427 -1.39 -6.09 11.11
CA GLY A 427 -0.37 -5.13 11.55
C GLY A 427 0.44 -4.50 10.40
N LEU A 428 0.48 -5.14 9.21
CA LEU A 428 1.09 -4.54 8.01
C LEU A 428 0.42 -3.23 7.57
N ARG A 429 -0.82 -2.98 8.00
CA ARG A 429 -1.51 -1.71 7.73
C ARG A 429 -0.75 -0.51 8.30
N GLU A 430 -0.05 -0.68 9.42
CA GLU A 430 0.79 0.37 10.03
C GLU A 430 1.91 0.83 9.08
N ASP A 431 2.34 -0.03 8.16
CA ASP A 431 3.36 0.32 7.16
C ASP A 431 2.86 1.35 6.15
N THR A 432 1.57 1.28 5.75
CA THR A 432 0.97 2.29 4.87
C THR A 432 0.79 3.63 5.57
N GLU A 433 0.34 3.63 6.82
CA GLU A 433 0.25 4.85 7.62
C GLU A 433 1.62 5.50 7.83
N SER A 434 2.63 4.69 8.16
CA SER A 434 4.02 5.13 8.31
C SER A 434 4.56 5.73 7.01
N MET A 435 4.32 5.08 5.87
CA MET A 435 4.72 5.57 4.55
C MET A 435 4.04 6.90 4.22
N HIS A 436 2.73 7.02 4.43
CA HIS A 436 2.00 8.26 4.20
C HIS A 436 2.48 9.40 5.11
N ASN A 437 2.85 9.09 6.35
CA ASN A 437 3.45 10.08 7.26
C ASN A 437 4.84 10.50 6.80
N ASP A 438 5.70 9.58 6.34
CA ASP A 438 7.01 9.90 5.77
C ASP A 438 6.86 10.79 4.53
N TYR A 439 5.98 10.40 3.59
CA TYR A 439 5.65 11.22 2.41
C TYR A 439 5.30 12.66 2.79
N LYS A 440 4.31 12.83 3.69
CA LYS A 440 3.86 14.15 4.11
C LYS A 440 4.92 14.95 4.86
N SER A 441 5.77 14.28 5.66
CA SER A 441 6.82 14.94 6.43
C SER A 441 7.90 15.56 5.55
N ARG A 442 8.09 15.01 4.34
CA ARG A 442 9.03 15.51 3.33
C ARG A 442 8.46 16.66 2.49
N LEU A 443 7.16 16.91 2.59
CA LEU A 443 6.52 18.05 1.94
C LEU A 443 6.63 19.32 2.79
N VAL A 444 6.90 20.45 2.15
CA VAL A 444 6.94 21.75 2.84
C VAL A 444 5.57 22.03 3.45
N ASN A 445 5.54 22.23 4.76
CA ASN A 445 4.31 22.43 5.54
C ASN A 445 3.27 21.30 5.32
N ARG A 446 3.71 20.09 5.01
CA ARG A 446 2.87 18.91 4.71
C ARG A 446 1.89 19.12 3.54
N ARG A 447 2.22 20.02 2.61
CA ARG A 447 1.39 20.37 1.45
C ARG A 447 2.03 19.92 0.15
N ALA A 448 1.20 19.64 -0.85
CA ALA A 448 1.65 19.29 -2.19
C ALA A 448 2.75 20.24 -2.69
N GLY A 449 3.80 19.66 -3.20
CA GLY A 449 4.95 20.42 -3.69
C GLY A 449 4.69 21.12 -5.03
N SER A 450 3.77 20.60 -5.81
CA SER A 450 3.40 21.06 -7.15
C SER A 450 1.94 21.49 -7.22
N VAL A 451 1.58 22.23 -8.25
CA VAL A 451 0.22 22.66 -8.59
C VAL A 451 -0.23 21.91 -9.84
N GLY A 452 -1.46 21.44 -9.83
CA GLY A 452 -2.05 20.64 -10.91
C GLY A 452 -1.75 19.15 -10.79
N LEU A 453 -2.77 18.33 -11.11
CA LEU A 453 -2.77 16.89 -10.85
C LEU A 453 -1.60 16.17 -11.54
N ALA A 454 -1.32 16.48 -12.80
CA ALA A 454 -0.24 15.83 -13.55
C ALA A 454 1.15 15.99 -12.91
N ARG A 455 1.47 17.19 -12.40
CA ARG A 455 2.74 17.43 -11.69
C ARG A 455 2.77 16.80 -10.31
N ARG A 456 1.64 16.78 -9.61
CA ARG A 456 1.52 16.12 -8.31
C ARG A 456 1.66 14.60 -8.44
N GLU A 457 1.17 14.02 -9.55
CA GLU A 457 1.42 12.62 -9.86
C GLU A 457 2.91 12.32 -10.11
N MET A 458 3.62 13.20 -10.81
CA MET A 458 5.08 13.06 -10.91
C MET A 458 5.76 13.12 -9.53
N ASP A 459 5.30 13.98 -8.62
CA ASP A 459 5.83 14.04 -7.27
C ASP A 459 5.65 12.67 -6.57
N ILE A 460 4.46 12.08 -6.63
CA ILE A 460 4.19 10.76 -6.04
C ILE A 460 5.07 9.67 -6.70
N ARG A 461 5.24 9.68 -8.04
CA ARG A 461 6.11 8.71 -8.72
C ARG A 461 7.56 8.87 -8.29
N GLY A 462 8.05 10.10 -8.16
CA GLY A 462 9.38 10.36 -7.61
C GLY A 462 9.54 9.79 -6.20
N TYR A 463 8.53 9.95 -5.33
CA TYR A 463 8.56 9.35 -4.00
C TYR A 463 8.52 7.81 -4.03
N GLN A 464 7.72 7.23 -4.92
CA GLN A 464 7.65 5.79 -5.13
C GLN A 464 9.01 5.22 -5.56
N MET A 465 9.68 5.86 -6.52
CA MET A 465 11.04 5.48 -6.93
C MET A 465 12.06 5.68 -5.82
N PHE A 466 11.98 6.78 -5.06
CA PHE A 466 12.82 7.01 -3.89
C PHE A 466 12.71 5.87 -2.87
N GLN A 467 11.48 5.46 -2.51
CA GLN A 467 11.25 4.35 -1.56
C GLN A 467 11.77 3.01 -2.11
N MET A 468 11.66 2.78 -3.41
CA MET A 468 12.21 1.58 -4.07
C MET A 468 13.74 1.53 -3.95
N VAL A 469 14.44 2.64 -4.18
CA VAL A 469 15.89 2.71 -3.99
C VAL A 469 16.26 2.40 -2.53
N VAL A 470 15.57 3.01 -1.58
CA VAL A 470 15.81 2.77 -0.13
C VAL A 470 15.61 1.28 0.22
N ALA A 471 14.58 0.64 -0.31
CA ALA A 471 14.30 -0.78 -0.08
C ALA A 471 15.39 -1.69 -0.67
N LEU A 472 15.82 -1.44 -1.91
CA LEU A 472 16.90 -2.19 -2.58
C LEU A 472 18.23 -2.05 -1.83
N MET A 473 18.57 -0.84 -1.39
CA MET A 473 19.76 -0.57 -0.59
C MET A 473 19.73 -1.31 0.74
N ALA A 474 18.60 -1.22 1.47
CA ALA A 474 18.43 -1.89 2.75
C ALA A 474 18.58 -3.41 2.59
N TRP A 475 17.96 -3.97 1.56
CA TRP A 475 18.06 -5.39 1.25
C TRP A 475 19.50 -5.83 0.91
N LYS A 476 20.22 -5.09 0.04
CA LYS A 476 21.62 -5.39 -0.29
C LYS A 476 22.52 -5.31 0.95
N ILE A 477 22.38 -4.28 1.77
CA ILE A 477 23.18 -4.12 3.00
C ILE A 477 22.94 -5.30 3.95
N ARG A 478 21.71 -5.77 4.07
CA ARG A 478 21.34 -6.88 4.96
C ARG A 478 21.77 -8.25 4.42
N THR A 479 21.63 -8.47 3.11
CA THR A 479 21.80 -9.81 2.51
C THR A 479 23.13 -10.00 1.79
N GLY A 480 23.80 -8.91 1.40
CA GLY A 480 24.89 -8.94 0.43
C GLY A 480 24.45 -9.28 -1.00
N GLY A 481 23.13 -9.38 -1.25
CA GLY A 481 22.59 -9.81 -2.55
C GLY A 481 22.89 -8.81 -3.67
N ASP A 482 22.79 -9.29 -4.90
CA ASP A 482 23.02 -8.48 -6.09
C ASP A 482 21.82 -7.58 -6.40
N VAL A 483 22.06 -6.28 -6.61
CA VAL A 483 21.07 -5.29 -7.05
C VAL A 483 21.53 -4.56 -8.33
N SER A 484 22.55 -5.11 -9.03
CA SER A 484 23.16 -4.46 -10.19
C SER A 484 22.17 -4.21 -11.33
N GLU A 485 21.16 -5.05 -11.49
CA GLU A 485 20.07 -4.84 -12.44
C GLU A 485 19.30 -3.54 -12.21
N PHE A 486 19.21 -3.08 -10.94
CA PHE A 486 18.45 -1.89 -10.55
C PHE A 486 19.31 -0.67 -10.30
N LEU A 487 20.49 -0.85 -9.67
CA LEU A 487 21.33 0.24 -9.18
C LEU A 487 22.73 0.27 -9.84
N GLY A 488 22.93 -0.50 -10.91
CA GLY A 488 24.23 -0.64 -11.52
C GLY A 488 25.26 -1.21 -10.55
N GLN A 489 26.52 -0.85 -10.72
CA GLN A 489 27.61 -1.31 -9.86
C GLN A 489 27.63 -0.60 -8.48
N TRP A 490 26.45 -0.38 -7.90
CA TRP A 490 26.35 0.26 -6.57
C TRP A 490 26.83 -0.65 -5.46
N GLU A 491 27.68 -0.11 -4.60
CA GLU A 491 28.14 -0.76 -3.38
C GLU A 491 27.84 0.11 -2.15
N PRO A 492 27.44 -0.50 -1.02
CA PRO A 492 27.18 0.23 0.20
C PRO A 492 28.48 0.95 0.67
N PRO A 493 28.38 2.21 1.14
CA PRO A 493 29.51 2.88 1.74
C PRO A 493 30.09 2.09 2.92
N GLU A 494 31.39 2.14 3.12
CA GLU A 494 32.10 1.35 4.16
C GLU A 494 31.51 1.53 5.57
N ARG A 495 31.06 2.76 5.88
CA ARG A 495 30.37 3.07 7.15
C ARG A 495 29.03 2.37 7.33
N ALA A 496 28.35 2.00 6.26
CA ALA A 496 27.08 1.25 6.31
C ALA A 496 27.33 -0.25 6.51
N ARG A 497 28.49 -0.77 6.09
CA ARG A 497 28.88 -2.20 6.21
C ARG A 497 29.24 -2.57 7.65
N ARG A 498 29.95 -1.70 8.41
CA ARG A 498 30.49 -2.00 9.75
C ARG A 498 29.46 -2.28 10.84
N ARG A 499 28.16 -2.04 10.60
CA ARG A 499 27.11 -2.24 11.60
C ARG A 499 26.45 -3.63 11.57
N ASN A 500 26.65 -4.40 10.51
CA ASN A 500 26.07 -5.75 10.40
C ASN A 500 27.00 -6.85 10.93
N ASP A 501 28.27 -6.51 11.21
CA ASP A 501 29.28 -7.44 11.73
C ASP A 501 29.41 -7.39 13.25
N ALA A 502 28.56 -6.61 13.93
CA ALA A 502 28.47 -6.49 15.38
C ALA A 502 27.07 -6.95 15.87
#